data_b3bbc9b14d0380bb3324d5634b2f6363
#
_entry.id   b3bbc9b14d0380bb3324d5634b2f6363
#
_cell.length_a   1.000
_cell.length_b   1.000
_cell.length_c   1.000
_cell.angle_alpha   90.00
_cell.angle_beta   90.00
_cell.angle_gamma   90.00
#
_symmetry.space_group_name_H-M   'P 1'
#
loop_
_entity.id
_entity.type
_entity.pdbx_description
1 polymer ?
#
loop_
_entity_poly.entity_id
_entity_poly.type
_entity_poly.pdbx_seq_one_letter_code
_entity_poly.pdbx_strand_id
1 'polypeptide(L)'
;MRVGLYPGTFDPLTLGHIDIISRASTLVDKLVIGVAINNDKNPLFSLEERVQLVEKEIANLKSLKVDIVVHPFKNLLIECAKDVGASILIRGLRAVSDFEYEFQMVGMNRVLDNKIETVFLMADAGCQAIASRLVKDCLLYTSPSPRDFTE
;
A
#
# COMPACT_ATOMS: atom_id res chain seq x y z
N MET A 1 17.53 -13.51 2.08
CA MET A 1 16.86 -12.28 2.57
C MET A 1 15.43 -12.25 2.04
N ARG A 2 14.47 -12.01 2.93
CA ARG A 2 13.06 -11.97 2.53
C ARG A 2 12.66 -10.54 2.20
N VAL A 3 12.29 -10.30 0.95
CA VAL A 3 11.89 -8.98 0.46
C VAL A 3 10.39 -8.98 0.15
N GLY A 4 9.66 -8.06 0.75
CA GLY A 4 8.23 -7.88 0.51
C GLY A 4 7.95 -6.60 -0.26
N LEU A 5 6.94 -6.62 -1.11
CA LEU A 5 6.45 -5.47 -1.85
C LEU A 5 5.01 -5.16 -1.40
N TYR A 6 4.80 -3.96 -0.89
CA TYR A 6 3.46 -3.46 -0.56
C TYR A 6 3.08 -2.40 -1.60
N PRO A 7 2.27 -2.76 -2.59
CA PRO A 7 1.89 -1.83 -3.65
C PRO A 7 0.63 -1.06 -3.32
N GLY A 8 0.50 0.13 -3.86
CA GLY A 8 -0.69 0.93 -3.74
C GLY A 8 -0.57 2.24 -4.49
N THR A 9 -1.67 2.96 -4.58
CA THR A 9 -1.69 4.29 -5.16
C THR A 9 -1.25 5.34 -4.13
N PHE A 10 -1.62 5.14 -2.86
CA PHE A 10 -1.30 6.04 -1.73
C PHE A 10 -1.69 7.50 -2.03
N ASP A 11 -2.92 7.71 -2.38
CA ASP A 11 -3.42 9.00 -2.86
C ASP A 11 -4.65 9.46 -2.06
N PRO A 12 -4.48 9.90 -0.82
CA PRO A 12 -3.25 9.98 -0.04
C PRO A 12 -2.95 8.72 0.78
N LEU A 13 -1.80 8.71 1.41
CA LEU A 13 -1.46 7.73 2.45
C LEU A 13 -2.41 7.92 3.64
N THR A 14 -2.95 6.82 4.16
CA THR A 14 -3.89 6.83 5.29
C THR A 14 -3.30 6.10 6.50
N LEU A 15 -3.97 6.22 7.64
CA LEU A 15 -3.59 5.47 8.85
C LEU A 15 -3.64 3.96 8.62
N GLY A 16 -4.59 3.50 7.77
CA GLY A 16 -4.65 2.09 7.39
C GLY A 16 -3.40 1.64 6.65
N HIS A 17 -2.89 2.45 5.74
CA HIS A 17 -1.65 2.15 5.05
C HIS A 17 -0.47 2.08 6.02
N ILE A 18 -0.38 3.03 6.93
CA ILE A 18 0.70 3.09 7.93
C ILE A 18 0.66 1.86 8.83
N ASP A 19 -0.53 1.45 9.26
CA ASP A 19 -0.71 0.23 10.06
C ASP A 19 -0.20 -1.00 9.32
N ILE A 20 -0.58 -1.16 8.05
CA ILE A 20 -0.12 -2.29 7.24
C ILE A 20 1.41 -2.25 7.06
N ILE A 21 1.98 -1.09 6.78
CA ILE A 21 3.44 -0.93 6.63
C ILE A 21 4.14 -1.38 7.90
N SER A 22 3.68 -0.91 9.04
CA SER A 22 4.25 -1.24 10.34
C SER A 22 4.21 -2.74 10.61
N ARG A 23 3.07 -3.37 10.37
CA ARG A 23 2.91 -4.81 10.60
C ARG A 23 3.64 -5.66 9.57
N ALA A 24 3.63 -5.25 8.30
CA ALA A 24 4.34 -5.95 7.25
C ALA A 24 5.84 -5.95 7.48
N SER A 25 6.38 -4.89 8.06
CA SER A 25 7.81 -4.78 8.34
C SER A 25 8.31 -5.86 9.30
N THR A 26 7.42 -6.47 10.09
CA THR A 26 7.79 -7.58 10.99
C THR A 26 7.90 -8.92 10.27
N LEU A 27 7.41 -9.02 9.05
CA LEU A 27 7.34 -10.26 8.30
C LEU A 27 8.48 -10.43 7.29
N VAL A 28 9.23 -9.37 7.02
CA VAL A 28 10.24 -9.34 5.96
C VAL A 28 11.53 -8.70 6.46
N ASP A 29 12.62 -8.94 5.75
CA ASP A 29 13.90 -8.32 6.03
C ASP A 29 14.04 -6.95 5.36
N LYS A 30 13.36 -6.79 4.22
CA LYS A 30 13.29 -5.53 3.49
C LYS A 30 11.86 -5.35 2.97
N LEU A 31 11.31 -4.17 3.16
CA LEU A 31 9.98 -3.82 2.66
C LEU A 31 10.09 -2.72 1.61
N VAL A 32 9.56 -3.00 0.43
CA VAL A 32 9.46 -2.03 -0.65
C VAL A 32 8.02 -1.53 -0.72
N ILE A 33 7.83 -0.22 -0.62
CA ILE A 33 6.53 0.41 -0.80
C ILE A 33 6.44 0.82 -2.27
N GLY A 34 5.61 0.10 -3.03
CA GLY A 34 5.42 0.39 -4.46
C GLY A 34 4.34 1.43 -4.67
N VAL A 35 4.72 2.62 -5.11
CA VAL A 35 3.76 3.69 -5.40
C VAL A 35 3.40 3.63 -6.87
N ALA A 36 2.15 3.24 -7.16
CA ALA A 36 1.70 3.05 -8.53
C ALA A 36 1.48 4.37 -9.25
N ILE A 37 2.04 4.46 -10.46
CA ILE A 37 1.75 5.54 -11.38
C ILE A 37 0.55 5.09 -12.21
N ASN A 38 -0.59 5.77 -12.06
CA ASN A 38 -1.79 5.42 -12.79
C ASN A 38 -2.30 6.64 -13.55
N ASN A 39 -2.01 6.68 -14.85
CA ASN A 39 -2.37 7.79 -15.71
C ASN A 39 -3.87 7.83 -16.03
N ASP A 40 -4.59 6.71 -15.84
CA ASP A 40 -6.02 6.61 -16.15
C ASP A 40 -6.92 7.17 -15.06
N LYS A 41 -6.38 7.42 -13.88
CA LYS A 41 -7.08 8.04 -12.76
C LYS A 41 -6.53 9.43 -12.55
N ASN A 42 -7.41 10.37 -12.24
CA ASN A 42 -6.99 11.70 -11.84
C ASN A 42 -6.59 11.67 -10.38
N PRO A 43 -5.29 11.52 -10.05
CA PRO A 43 -4.87 11.48 -8.66
C PRO A 43 -5.03 12.86 -8.02
N LEU A 44 -5.37 12.88 -6.73
CA LEU A 44 -5.46 14.11 -5.97
C LEU A 44 -4.07 14.72 -5.75
N PHE A 45 -3.08 13.87 -5.53
CA PHE A 45 -1.69 14.27 -5.34
C PHE A 45 -0.83 13.76 -6.48
N SER A 46 0.18 14.54 -6.87
CA SER A 46 1.15 14.10 -7.87
C SER A 46 1.95 12.90 -7.35
N LEU A 47 2.62 12.20 -8.26
CA LEU A 47 3.48 11.08 -7.87
C LEU A 47 4.55 11.53 -6.87
N GLU A 48 5.19 12.67 -7.12
CA GLU A 48 6.22 13.20 -6.24
C GLU A 48 5.68 13.49 -4.85
N GLU A 49 4.48 14.10 -4.76
CA GLU A 49 3.83 14.37 -3.49
C GLU A 49 3.50 13.09 -2.74
N ARG A 50 3.00 12.08 -3.44
CA ARG A 50 2.66 10.79 -2.85
C ARG A 50 3.89 10.08 -2.31
N VAL A 51 4.98 10.07 -3.08
CA VAL A 51 6.25 9.47 -2.65
C VAL A 51 6.79 10.21 -1.42
N GLN A 52 6.77 11.54 -1.43
CA GLN A 52 7.25 12.33 -0.30
C GLN A 52 6.44 12.07 0.97
N LEU A 53 5.12 11.95 0.85
CA LEU A 53 4.27 11.65 2.00
C LEU A 53 4.61 10.29 2.61
N VAL A 54 4.82 9.29 1.76
CA VAL A 54 5.21 7.94 2.22
C VAL A 54 6.58 7.98 2.89
N GLU A 55 7.55 8.63 2.27
CA GLU A 55 8.91 8.75 2.84
C GLU A 55 8.90 9.46 4.18
N LYS A 56 8.10 10.51 4.32
CA LYS A 56 7.98 11.25 5.57
C LYS A 56 7.42 10.36 6.70
N GLU A 57 6.39 9.58 6.40
CA GLU A 57 5.80 8.70 7.39
C GLU A 57 6.73 7.54 7.77
N ILE A 58 7.47 7.00 6.80
CA ILE A 58 8.48 5.98 7.06
C ILE A 58 9.54 6.53 8.01
N ALA A 59 9.97 7.77 7.81
CA ALA A 59 10.96 8.41 8.67
C ALA A 59 10.47 8.53 10.12
N ASN A 60 9.15 8.64 10.32
CA ASN A 60 8.55 8.68 11.65
C ASN A 60 8.46 7.30 12.31
N LEU A 61 8.65 6.21 11.54
CA LEU A 61 8.64 4.84 12.04
C LEU A 61 10.05 4.36 12.39
N LYS A 62 10.85 5.19 13.02
CA LYS A 62 12.26 4.94 13.31
C LYS A 62 12.54 3.73 14.21
N SER A 63 11.52 3.24 14.91
CA SER A 63 11.66 2.05 15.75
C SER A 63 11.73 0.76 14.96
N LEU A 64 11.46 0.79 13.66
CA LEU A 64 11.49 -0.38 12.80
C LEU A 64 12.93 -0.67 12.40
N LYS A 65 13.34 -1.94 12.61
CA LYS A 65 14.70 -2.41 12.30
C LYS A 65 14.84 -2.87 10.85
N VAL A 66 13.79 -2.74 10.07
CA VAL A 66 13.72 -3.24 8.70
C VAL A 66 14.04 -2.10 7.75
N ASP A 67 14.76 -2.42 6.68
CA ASP A 67 15.02 -1.48 5.60
C ASP A 67 13.71 -1.28 4.81
N ILE A 68 13.23 -0.05 4.76
CA ILE A 68 12.01 0.30 4.04
C ILE A 68 12.36 1.33 2.96
N VAL A 69 12.06 0.99 1.71
CA VAL A 69 12.34 1.88 0.57
C VAL A 69 11.06 2.14 -0.20
N VAL A 70 10.99 3.28 -0.86
CA VAL A 70 9.85 3.66 -1.70
C VAL A 70 10.28 3.53 -3.16
N HIS A 71 9.45 2.86 -3.95
CA HIS A 71 9.73 2.58 -5.36
C HIS A 71 8.52 2.91 -6.22
N PRO A 72 8.55 4.02 -6.97
CA PRO A 72 7.46 4.31 -7.92
C PRO A 72 7.53 3.34 -9.09
N PHE A 73 6.38 2.89 -9.58
CA PHE A 73 6.32 1.96 -10.71
C PHE A 73 5.09 2.23 -11.58
N LYS A 74 5.19 1.91 -12.86
CA LYS A 74 4.09 2.05 -13.83
C LYS A 74 3.82 0.75 -14.61
N ASN A 75 4.66 -0.25 -14.43
CA ASN A 75 4.53 -1.54 -15.08
C ASN A 75 3.59 -2.47 -14.31
N LEU A 76 3.46 -3.72 -14.76
CA LEU A 76 2.66 -4.72 -14.05
C LEU A 76 3.24 -4.99 -12.65
N LEU A 77 2.35 -5.27 -11.71
CA LEU A 77 2.74 -5.53 -10.32
C LEU A 77 3.80 -6.65 -10.21
N ILE A 78 3.62 -7.74 -10.95
CA ILE A 78 4.57 -8.85 -10.94
C ILE A 78 5.93 -8.43 -11.51
N GLU A 79 5.94 -7.60 -12.54
CA GLU A 79 7.20 -7.07 -13.08
C GLU A 79 7.90 -6.18 -12.05
N CYS A 80 7.13 -5.34 -11.37
CA CYS A 80 7.67 -4.52 -10.28
C CYS A 80 8.26 -5.40 -9.18
N ALA A 81 7.57 -6.47 -8.80
CA ALA A 81 8.06 -7.40 -7.78
C ALA A 81 9.40 -8.02 -8.20
N LYS A 82 9.52 -8.44 -9.46
CA LYS A 82 10.78 -8.97 -9.99
C LYS A 82 11.89 -7.91 -9.98
N ASP A 83 11.56 -6.70 -10.39
CA ASP A 83 12.54 -5.60 -10.48
C ASP A 83 13.14 -5.27 -9.10
N VAL A 84 12.35 -5.33 -8.05
CA VAL A 84 12.81 -5.03 -6.68
C VAL A 84 13.29 -6.28 -5.94
N GLY A 85 13.22 -7.44 -6.55
CA GLY A 85 13.65 -8.69 -5.94
C GLY A 85 12.71 -9.21 -4.86
N ALA A 86 11.43 -8.85 -4.91
CA ALA A 86 10.45 -9.28 -3.92
C ALA A 86 9.94 -10.68 -4.22
N SER A 87 9.84 -11.50 -3.18
CA SER A 87 9.21 -12.82 -3.25
C SER A 87 7.84 -12.85 -2.60
N ILE A 88 7.45 -11.78 -1.94
CA ILE A 88 6.19 -11.67 -1.22
C ILE A 88 5.50 -10.36 -1.62
N LEU A 89 4.23 -10.48 -2.02
CA LEU A 89 3.34 -9.33 -2.20
C LEU A 89 2.51 -9.18 -0.94
N ILE A 90 2.43 -7.98 -0.41
CA ILE A 90 1.65 -7.70 0.79
C ILE A 90 0.45 -6.86 0.39
N ARG A 91 -0.73 -7.32 0.77
CA ARG A 91 -2.00 -6.64 0.49
C ARG A 91 -2.78 -6.47 1.78
N GLY A 92 -3.40 -5.32 1.95
CA GLY A 92 -4.31 -5.08 3.07
C GLY A 92 -5.75 -5.42 2.69
N LEU A 93 -6.48 -6.08 3.58
CA LEU A 93 -7.90 -6.37 3.40
C LEU A 93 -8.71 -5.59 4.44
N ARG A 94 -9.74 -4.87 3.98
CA ARG A 94 -10.61 -4.07 4.84
C ARG A 94 -12.01 -4.68 4.95
N ALA A 95 -12.48 -5.32 3.89
CA ALA A 95 -13.83 -5.88 3.84
C ALA A 95 -13.87 -7.13 2.96
N VAL A 96 -14.94 -7.92 3.12
CA VAL A 96 -15.13 -9.14 2.32
C VAL A 96 -15.21 -8.84 0.83
N SER A 97 -15.80 -7.70 0.46
CA SER A 97 -15.88 -7.27 -0.94
C SER A 97 -14.51 -7.05 -1.57
N ASP A 98 -13.52 -6.61 -0.78
CA ASP A 98 -12.15 -6.47 -1.25
C ASP A 98 -11.52 -7.83 -1.56
N PHE A 99 -11.89 -8.85 -0.78
CA PHE A 99 -11.32 -10.19 -0.89
C PHE A 99 -11.60 -10.82 -2.26
N GLU A 100 -12.81 -10.67 -2.80
CA GLU A 100 -13.15 -11.26 -4.09
C GLU A 100 -12.24 -10.75 -5.21
N TYR A 101 -12.05 -9.44 -5.27
CA TYR A 101 -11.16 -8.81 -6.24
C TYR A 101 -9.71 -9.26 -6.02
N GLU A 102 -9.26 -9.24 -4.78
CA GLU A 102 -7.90 -9.64 -4.43
C GLU A 102 -7.65 -11.12 -4.73
N PHE A 103 -8.64 -11.97 -4.50
CA PHE A 103 -8.54 -13.39 -4.81
C PHE A 103 -8.30 -13.63 -6.29
N GLN A 104 -9.01 -12.90 -7.16
CA GLN A 104 -8.82 -12.99 -8.60
C GLN A 104 -7.42 -12.50 -9.00
N MET A 105 -6.95 -11.43 -8.38
CA MET A 105 -5.62 -10.89 -8.65
C MET A 105 -4.51 -11.86 -8.24
N VAL A 106 -4.67 -12.55 -7.11
CA VAL A 106 -3.72 -13.58 -6.70
C VAL A 106 -3.64 -14.70 -7.72
N GLY A 107 -4.78 -15.17 -8.22
CA GLY A 107 -4.82 -16.19 -9.27
C GLY A 107 -4.07 -15.74 -10.52
N MET A 108 -4.31 -14.52 -10.96
CA MET A 108 -3.63 -13.95 -12.12
C MET A 108 -2.12 -13.84 -11.88
N ASN A 109 -1.72 -13.35 -10.72
CA ASN A 109 -0.31 -13.18 -10.39
C ASN A 109 0.43 -14.49 -10.34
N ARG A 110 -0.21 -15.55 -9.83
CA ARG A 110 0.41 -16.89 -9.81
C ARG A 110 0.59 -17.48 -11.19
N VAL A 111 -0.30 -17.16 -12.14
CA VAL A 111 -0.12 -17.56 -13.54
C VAL A 111 1.10 -16.87 -14.13
N LEU A 112 1.30 -15.59 -13.77
CA LEU A 112 2.44 -14.81 -14.29
C LEU A 112 3.76 -15.22 -13.64
N ASP A 113 3.77 -15.53 -12.34
CA ASP A 113 4.94 -16.01 -11.63
C ASP A 113 4.51 -16.75 -10.37
N ASN A 114 4.66 -18.07 -10.37
CA ASN A 114 4.26 -18.91 -9.24
C ASN A 114 5.24 -18.89 -8.06
N LYS A 115 6.36 -18.20 -8.19
CA LYS A 115 7.36 -18.07 -7.11
C LYS A 115 7.06 -16.91 -6.17
N ILE A 116 6.16 -16.00 -6.57
CA ILE A 116 5.80 -14.84 -5.76
C ILE A 116 4.51 -15.17 -5.02
N GLU A 117 4.58 -15.16 -3.70
CA GLU A 117 3.43 -15.42 -2.85
C GLU A 117 2.75 -14.11 -2.43
N THR A 118 1.43 -14.15 -2.25
CA THR A 118 0.67 -13.01 -1.75
C THR A 118 0.25 -13.27 -0.31
N VAL A 119 0.51 -12.30 0.55
CA VAL A 119 0.14 -12.34 1.96
C VAL A 119 -0.87 -11.23 2.22
N PHE A 120 -1.98 -11.57 2.83
CA PHE A 120 -3.03 -10.62 3.21
C PHE A 120 -2.92 -10.28 4.69
N LEU A 121 -2.96 -9.00 5.00
CA LEU A 121 -3.05 -8.51 6.36
C LEU A 121 -4.41 -7.86 6.54
N MET A 122 -5.13 -8.27 7.57
CA MET A 122 -6.42 -7.66 7.88
C MET A 122 -6.20 -6.26 8.45
N ALA A 123 -6.92 -5.29 7.93
CA ALA A 123 -6.86 -3.93 8.44
C ALA A 123 -7.32 -3.90 9.89
N ASP A 124 -6.66 -3.09 10.70
CA ASP A 124 -7.06 -2.87 12.10
C ASP A 124 -8.48 -2.28 12.13
N ALA A 125 -9.30 -2.69 13.11
CA ALA A 125 -10.66 -2.24 13.24
C ALA A 125 -10.78 -0.71 13.32
N GLY A 126 -9.81 -0.05 13.95
CA GLY A 126 -9.77 1.41 14.03
C GLY A 126 -9.46 2.11 12.71
N CYS A 127 -8.95 1.37 11.72
CA CYS A 127 -8.56 1.91 10.42
C CYS A 127 -9.45 1.44 9.27
N GLN A 128 -10.35 0.49 9.50
CA GLN A 128 -11.13 -0.16 8.42
C GLN A 128 -12.07 0.81 7.70
N ALA A 129 -12.60 1.80 8.40
CA ALA A 129 -13.56 2.75 7.84
C ALA A 129 -12.90 3.81 6.96
N ILE A 130 -11.57 3.91 6.98
CA ILE A 130 -10.84 4.98 6.29
C ILE A 130 -10.17 4.43 5.04
N ALA A 131 -10.67 4.82 3.87
CA ALA A 131 -10.07 4.52 2.59
C ALA A 131 -9.60 5.80 1.92
N SER A 132 -8.58 5.72 1.04
CA SER A 132 -8.08 6.88 0.30
C SER A 132 -9.18 7.58 -0.48
N ARG A 133 -10.11 6.82 -1.06
CA ARG A 133 -11.23 7.38 -1.79
C ARG A 133 -12.10 8.26 -0.90
N LEU A 134 -12.41 7.79 0.31
CA LEU A 134 -13.20 8.57 1.25
C LEU A 134 -12.49 9.86 1.67
N VAL A 135 -11.19 9.77 1.93
CA VAL A 135 -10.37 10.93 2.27
C VAL A 135 -10.35 11.94 1.13
N LYS A 136 -10.22 11.46 -0.12
CA LYS A 136 -10.25 12.33 -1.31
C LYS A 136 -11.60 13.03 -1.44
N ASP A 137 -12.70 12.31 -1.24
CA ASP A 137 -14.04 12.89 -1.31
C ASP A 137 -14.21 13.99 -0.25
N CYS A 138 -13.74 13.74 0.97
CA CYS A 138 -13.79 14.74 2.04
C CYS A 138 -12.95 15.98 1.71
N LEU A 139 -11.77 15.80 1.16
CA LEU A 139 -10.88 16.91 0.80
C LEU A 139 -11.44 17.75 -0.35
N LEU A 140 -12.19 17.13 -1.27
CA LEU A 140 -12.76 17.83 -2.42
C LEU A 140 -14.00 18.66 -2.07
N TYR A 141 -14.79 18.21 -1.09
CA TYR A 141 -16.09 18.83 -0.79
C TYR A 141 -16.10 19.65 0.48
N THR A 142 -15.28 19.32 1.46
CA THR A 142 -15.24 20.02 2.75
C THR A 142 -13.83 20.09 3.26
N SER A 143 -13.57 21.09 4.17
CA SER A 143 -12.34 21.09 4.96
C SER A 143 -12.53 20.07 6.07
N PRO A 144 -11.87 18.90 6.01
CA PRO A 144 -12.10 17.85 6.99
C PRO A 144 -11.55 18.24 8.36
N SER A 145 -12.29 17.89 9.41
CA SER A 145 -11.77 17.99 10.76
C SER A 145 -10.91 16.73 11.07
N PRO A 146 -10.05 16.79 12.10
CA PRO A 146 -9.28 15.61 12.48
C PRO A 146 -10.13 14.37 12.79
N ARG A 147 -11.38 14.53 13.20
CA ARG A 147 -12.30 13.43 13.47
C ARG A 147 -12.65 12.64 12.21
N ASP A 148 -12.69 13.30 11.06
CA ASP A 148 -13.08 12.67 9.81
C ASP A 148 -12.07 11.61 9.36
N PHE A 149 -10.86 11.67 9.88
CA PHE A 149 -9.77 10.75 9.53
C PHE A 149 -9.50 9.67 10.59
N THR A 150 -10.10 9.77 11.76
CA THR A 150 -9.82 8.88 12.90
C THR A 150 -10.92 7.87 13.19
N GLU A 151 -12.07 7.98 12.54
CA GLU A 151 -13.21 7.07 12.74
C GLU A 151 -13.36 6.02 11.65
#